data_128b4de18c53c3474f4d27edfbee28a5
#
_entry.id   128b4de18c53c3474f4d27edfbee28a5
#
_cell.length_a   1.000
_cell.length_b   1.000
_cell.length_c   1.000
_cell.angle_alpha   90.00
_cell.angle_beta   90.00
_cell.angle_gamma   90.00
#
_symmetry.space_group_name_H-M   'P 1'
#
loop_
_entity.id
_entity.type
_entity.pdbx_description
1 polymer ?
#
loop_
_entity_poly.entity_id
_entity_poly.type
_entity_poly.pdbx_seq_one_letter_code
_entity_poly.pdbx_strand_id
1 'polypeptide(L)'
;MLAVGIDISKSKSVAAILNQDGSMHTSPFEFHHTQLELDAFIKYILNSNQSATILMENTGHYHYPVLKAFQEAGLPVCMVNAYQIKKFGDMDLRKAKTDKKDAVRIARYALEKSYSLVPYTSMEQKYEDLRFLARQYNQRMLTLKTNKVFLLNLLDETMPGITNILPLTTRTPETSLSVLFINRFKSYDRIKKMGKSRFLDAFEKIARKSRNRQTKTYGLAIYEAALRNITTRGENEYTLAAQDQCLELVCESQKAADSIILKMKTLAETLPEYAVLRSMAGVGNRLGPLILAEIGDIRRFHSGKALNAYAGNDAPPYQSGTFESHNRHISKRGNAALRKYCFEVMQALKLTRPQNDPVYLFLLKKEQEGKPYNVAKMAGVNKFLRIYYARAMETLKQQ
;
A
#
# COMPACT_ATOMS: atom_id res chain seq x y z
N MET A 1 24.35 29.18 12.76
CA MET A 1 23.49 27.99 12.46
C MET A 1 24.00 27.34 11.19
N LEU A 2 24.19 26.05 11.19
CA LEU A 2 24.53 25.28 10.00
C LEU A 2 23.26 24.66 9.37
N ALA A 3 23.20 24.64 8.04
CA ALA A 3 22.17 23.89 7.29
C ALA A 3 22.83 22.70 6.60
N VAL A 4 22.46 21.50 7.03
CA VAL A 4 23.00 20.24 6.54
C VAL A 4 21.98 19.57 5.63
N GLY A 5 22.31 19.41 4.36
CA GLY A 5 21.48 18.69 3.38
C GLY A 5 22.11 17.37 3.02
N ILE A 6 21.35 16.28 3.11
CA ILE A 6 21.81 14.93 2.83
C ILE A 6 20.96 14.33 1.71
N ASP A 7 21.60 14.06 0.59
CA ASP A 7 21.05 13.28 -0.51
C ASP A 7 21.32 11.80 -0.28
N ILE A 8 20.25 11.02 -0.06
CA ILE A 8 20.32 9.62 0.36
C ILE A 8 20.33 8.67 -0.83
N SER A 9 21.28 7.77 -0.87
CA SER A 9 21.30 6.63 -1.80
C SER A 9 21.54 5.28 -1.08
N LYS A 10 21.66 4.19 -1.82
CA LYS A 10 21.54 2.81 -1.26
C LYS A 10 22.58 2.46 -0.18
N SER A 11 23.84 2.82 -0.36
CA SER A 11 24.94 2.41 0.54
C SER A 11 25.85 3.56 0.93
N LYS A 12 25.69 4.69 0.26
CA LYS A 12 26.45 5.91 0.45
C LYS A 12 25.52 7.09 0.24
N SER A 13 25.84 8.23 0.79
CA SER A 13 25.09 9.46 0.65
C SER A 13 26.03 10.63 0.41
N VAL A 14 25.51 11.72 -0.10
CA VAL A 14 26.26 12.97 -0.27
C VAL A 14 25.68 14.00 0.67
N ALA A 15 26.55 14.65 1.44
CA ALA A 15 26.18 15.75 2.32
C ALA A 15 26.78 17.07 1.83
N ALA A 16 26.04 18.17 2.07
CA ALA A 16 26.49 19.52 1.90
C ALA A 16 26.14 20.33 3.14
N ILE A 17 27.05 21.20 3.58
CA ILE A 17 26.84 22.04 4.77
C ILE A 17 26.99 23.50 4.36
N LEU A 18 25.98 24.29 4.67
CA LEU A 18 25.96 25.72 4.41
C LEU A 18 25.95 26.51 5.72
N ASN A 19 26.62 27.67 5.70
CA ASN A 19 26.51 28.68 6.72
C ASN A 19 25.15 29.40 6.66
N GLN A 20 24.84 30.16 7.68
CA GLN A 20 23.59 30.91 7.77
C GLN A 20 23.42 31.96 6.66
N ASP A 21 24.50 32.47 6.11
CA ASP A 21 24.52 33.41 4.97
C ASP A 21 24.39 32.73 3.61
N GLY A 22 24.25 31.40 3.59
CA GLY A 22 24.15 30.60 2.36
C GLY A 22 25.50 30.26 1.71
N SER A 23 26.62 30.74 2.28
CA SER A 23 27.97 30.35 1.84
C SER A 23 28.27 28.87 2.17
N MET A 24 29.16 28.26 1.41
CA MET A 24 29.56 26.87 1.63
C MET A 24 30.43 26.76 2.90
N HIS A 25 29.96 26.07 3.91
CA HIS A 25 30.76 25.74 5.11
C HIS A 25 31.73 24.58 4.79
N THR A 26 31.23 23.55 4.11
CA THR A 26 32.02 22.40 3.63
C THR A 26 31.60 22.02 2.24
N SER A 27 32.57 21.82 1.32
CA SER A 27 32.27 21.31 -0.02
C SER A 27 31.51 19.99 0.05
N PRO A 28 30.58 19.69 -0.89
CA PRO A 28 29.85 18.45 -0.87
C PRO A 28 30.77 17.24 -0.85
N PHE A 29 30.57 16.36 0.13
CA PHE A 29 31.36 15.16 0.35
C PHE A 29 30.47 13.92 0.40
N GLU A 30 31.05 12.79 0.00
CA GLU A 30 30.42 11.48 0.04
C GLU A 30 30.77 10.79 1.36
N PHE A 31 29.83 10.03 1.91
CA PHE A 31 30.05 9.17 3.06
C PHE A 31 29.25 7.87 2.93
N HIS A 32 29.79 6.77 3.43
CA HIS A 32 29.14 5.47 3.47
C HIS A 32 28.29 5.32 4.74
N HIS A 33 27.28 4.45 4.67
CA HIS A 33 26.43 4.14 5.82
C HIS A 33 27.11 3.15 6.78
N THR A 34 28.39 3.37 7.06
CA THR A 34 29.15 2.61 8.05
C THR A 34 29.22 3.36 9.37
N GLN A 35 29.33 2.62 10.49
CA GLN A 35 29.41 3.25 11.81
C GLN A 35 30.55 4.26 11.88
N LEU A 36 31.72 3.90 11.35
CA LEU A 36 32.91 4.75 11.38
C LEU A 36 32.72 6.11 10.70
N GLU A 37 32.13 6.11 9.48
CA GLU A 37 31.92 7.34 8.72
C GLU A 37 30.76 8.17 9.24
N LEU A 38 29.70 7.52 9.73
CA LEU A 38 28.59 8.20 10.39
C LEU A 38 29.03 8.87 11.70
N ASP A 39 29.83 8.19 12.52
CA ASP A 39 30.39 8.76 13.75
C ASP A 39 31.30 9.95 13.48
N ALA A 40 32.14 9.84 12.44
CA ALA A 40 33.02 10.94 12.03
C ALA A 40 32.20 12.16 11.58
N PHE A 41 31.16 11.95 10.79
CA PHE A 41 30.29 13.02 10.34
C PHE A 41 29.50 13.67 11.49
N ILE A 42 28.95 12.86 12.40
CA ILE A 42 28.25 13.34 13.59
C ILE A 42 29.18 14.16 14.48
N LYS A 43 30.39 13.65 14.75
CA LYS A 43 31.41 14.38 15.52
C LYS A 43 31.79 15.71 14.86
N TYR A 44 31.91 15.75 13.54
CA TYR A 44 32.19 16.98 12.79
C TYR A 44 31.10 18.05 13.05
N ILE A 45 29.83 17.66 13.00
CA ILE A 45 28.71 18.58 13.28
C ILE A 45 28.72 19.05 14.74
N LEU A 46 28.90 18.13 15.70
CA LEU A 46 28.91 18.44 17.13
C LEU A 46 30.07 19.38 17.51
N ASN A 47 31.26 19.15 16.94
CA ASN A 47 32.47 19.95 17.19
C ASN A 47 32.36 21.38 16.63
N SER A 48 31.41 21.65 15.72
CA SER A 48 31.20 23.02 15.22
C SER A 48 30.65 23.97 16.28
N ASN A 49 30.14 23.44 17.40
CA ASN A 49 29.49 24.20 18.48
C ASN A 49 28.38 25.14 17.99
N GLN A 50 27.79 24.84 16.82
CA GLN A 50 26.68 25.60 16.23
C GLN A 50 25.40 24.75 16.22
N SER A 51 24.28 25.42 16.32
CA SER A 51 22.98 24.74 16.02
C SER A 51 22.95 24.30 14.56
N ALA A 52 22.51 23.08 14.31
CA ALA A 52 22.41 22.53 12.96
C ALA A 52 20.97 22.15 12.62
N THR A 53 20.49 22.57 11.45
CA THR A 53 19.27 22.06 10.85
C THR A 53 19.65 20.98 9.84
N ILE A 54 19.38 19.73 10.18
CA ILE A 54 19.74 18.58 9.35
C ILE A 54 18.49 18.14 8.57
N LEU A 55 18.60 18.11 7.26
CA LEU A 55 17.52 17.74 6.36
C LEU A 55 17.94 16.61 5.44
N MET A 56 17.11 15.57 5.34
CA MET A 56 17.30 14.52 4.37
C MET A 56 16.01 14.22 3.60
N GLU A 57 16.18 13.75 2.36
CA GLU A 57 15.06 13.38 1.52
C GLU A 57 14.52 12.00 1.93
N ASN A 58 13.19 11.87 1.97
CA ASN A 58 12.50 10.61 2.26
C ASN A 58 12.47 9.74 0.99
N THR A 59 13.58 9.04 0.70
CA THR A 59 13.71 8.14 -0.45
C THR A 59 13.76 6.68 0.00
N GLY A 60 12.67 5.95 -0.22
CA GLY A 60 12.59 4.52 0.09
C GLY A 60 12.90 4.20 1.57
N HIS A 61 13.83 3.25 1.80
CA HIS A 61 14.26 2.81 3.13
C HIS A 61 15.75 3.09 3.40
N TYR A 62 16.46 3.68 2.46
CA TYR A 62 17.91 3.88 2.57
C TYR A 62 18.33 4.94 3.58
N HIS A 63 17.40 5.83 3.97
CA HIS A 63 17.66 6.88 4.96
C HIS A 63 17.71 6.37 6.41
N TYR A 64 17.14 5.20 6.71
CA TYR A 64 17.02 4.73 8.10
C TYR A 64 18.35 4.57 8.84
N PRO A 65 19.44 4.02 8.26
CA PRO A 65 20.71 3.93 8.98
C PRO A 65 21.25 5.29 9.39
N VAL A 66 21.19 6.26 8.47
CA VAL A 66 21.66 7.64 8.71
C VAL A 66 20.76 8.32 9.76
N LEU A 67 19.45 8.26 9.59
CA LEU A 67 18.49 8.82 10.53
C LEU A 67 18.69 8.28 11.95
N LYS A 68 18.84 6.96 12.09
CA LYS A 68 19.04 6.30 13.37
C LYS A 68 20.32 6.79 14.06
N ALA A 69 21.46 6.79 13.35
CA ALA A 69 22.73 7.23 13.91
C ALA A 69 22.71 8.68 14.39
N PHE A 70 22.07 9.59 13.62
CA PHE A 70 21.94 10.98 14.01
C PHE A 70 21.01 11.17 15.21
N GLN A 71 19.90 10.43 15.28
CA GLN A 71 18.97 10.48 16.41
C GLN A 71 19.58 9.93 17.69
N GLU A 72 20.35 8.83 17.62
CA GLU A 72 21.09 8.25 18.75
C GLU A 72 22.16 9.20 19.28
N ALA A 73 22.72 10.06 18.42
CA ALA A 73 23.63 11.13 18.80
C ALA A 73 22.92 12.40 19.32
N GLY A 74 21.61 12.41 19.44
CA GLY A 74 20.83 13.56 19.92
C GLY A 74 20.66 14.68 18.89
N LEU A 75 21.02 14.45 17.63
CA LEU A 75 20.87 15.46 16.57
C LEU A 75 19.47 15.43 15.95
N PRO A 76 18.72 16.56 15.95
CA PRO A 76 17.41 16.62 15.34
C PRO A 76 17.50 16.59 13.82
N VAL A 77 16.91 15.57 13.20
CA VAL A 77 16.85 15.40 11.75
C VAL A 77 15.44 15.69 11.24
N CYS A 78 15.34 16.52 10.22
CA CYS A 78 14.10 16.78 9.51
C CYS A 78 14.03 15.92 8.24
N MET A 79 12.82 15.45 7.91
CA MET A 79 12.54 14.68 6.71
C MET A 79 11.68 15.47 5.74
N VAL A 80 12.04 15.47 4.46
CA VAL A 80 11.29 16.16 3.43
C VAL A 80 10.90 15.22 2.30
N ASN A 81 9.75 15.49 1.69
CA ASN A 81 9.31 14.75 0.51
C ASN A 81 10.13 15.17 -0.72
N ALA A 82 10.66 14.19 -1.47
CA ALA A 82 11.37 14.38 -2.74
C ALA A 82 10.67 15.35 -3.71
N TYR A 83 9.34 15.34 -3.74
CA TYR A 83 8.57 16.27 -4.57
C TYR A 83 8.74 17.73 -4.15
N GLN A 84 8.88 18.02 -2.86
CA GLN A 84 9.10 19.39 -2.38
C GLN A 84 10.48 19.91 -2.77
N ILE A 85 11.53 19.07 -2.63
CA ILE A 85 12.89 19.41 -3.07
C ILE A 85 12.93 19.61 -4.59
N LYS A 86 12.27 18.73 -5.36
CA LYS A 86 12.16 18.89 -6.80
C LYS A 86 11.50 20.23 -7.18
N LYS A 87 10.37 20.57 -6.55
CA LYS A 87 9.67 21.84 -6.81
C LYS A 87 10.50 23.07 -6.42
N PHE A 88 11.25 22.96 -5.35
CA PHE A 88 12.19 24.00 -4.94
C PHE A 88 13.31 24.18 -5.98
N GLY A 89 13.84 23.07 -6.52
CA GLY A 89 14.87 23.11 -7.58
C GLY A 89 14.33 23.48 -8.97
N ASP A 90 13.02 23.43 -9.22
CA ASP A 90 12.43 23.89 -10.48
C ASP A 90 12.58 25.43 -10.69
N MET A 91 12.93 26.18 -9.64
CA MET A 91 13.26 27.60 -9.71
C MET A 91 14.64 27.89 -10.31
N ASP A 92 15.52 26.90 -10.36
CA ASP A 92 16.86 27.03 -10.94
C ASP A 92 16.79 27.00 -12.47
N LEU A 93 17.34 27.99 -13.14
CA LEU A 93 17.38 28.09 -14.61
C LEU A 93 18.23 26.99 -15.28
N ARG A 94 19.22 26.43 -14.57
CA ARG A 94 20.12 25.41 -15.08
C ARG A 94 19.79 24.03 -14.49
N LYS A 95 19.34 23.09 -15.32
CA LYS A 95 18.86 21.74 -14.93
C LYS A 95 19.97 20.69 -14.88
N ALA A 96 21.15 21.00 -14.36
CA ALA A 96 22.17 19.95 -14.19
C ALA A 96 21.87 19.15 -12.91
N LYS A 97 21.76 17.83 -13.02
CA LYS A 97 21.48 16.90 -11.93
C LYS A 97 22.74 16.11 -11.56
N THR A 98 23.18 16.23 -10.30
CA THR A 98 24.22 15.41 -9.68
C THR A 98 23.94 15.32 -8.18
N ASP A 99 24.31 14.24 -7.53
CA ASP A 99 24.09 14.03 -6.09
C ASP A 99 24.68 15.19 -5.25
N LYS A 100 25.84 15.73 -5.65
CA LYS A 100 26.45 16.92 -5.01
C LYS A 100 25.54 18.16 -5.10
N LYS A 101 24.93 18.39 -6.27
CA LYS A 101 24.00 19.53 -6.45
C LYS A 101 22.69 19.29 -5.70
N ASP A 102 22.22 18.05 -5.66
CA ASP A 102 21.01 17.69 -4.92
C ASP A 102 21.23 17.84 -3.41
N ALA A 103 22.38 17.46 -2.85
CA ALA A 103 22.74 17.70 -1.45
C ALA A 103 22.78 19.21 -1.12
N VAL A 104 23.39 20.03 -1.99
CA VAL A 104 23.40 21.50 -1.83
C VAL A 104 21.97 22.08 -1.88
N ARG A 105 21.13 21.59 -2.79
CA ARG A 105 19.73 22.02 -2.88
C ARG A 105 18.93 21.69 -1.62
N ILE A 106 19.16 20.48 -1.06
CA ILE A 106 18.56 20.07 0.22
C ILE A 106 19.03 20.97 1.36
N ALA A 107 20.34 21.31 1.41
CA ALA A 107 20.88 22.23 2.40
C ALA A 107 20.30 23.66 2.27
N ARG A 108 20.15 24.18 1.06
CA ARG A 108 19.49 25.47 0.81
C ARG A 108 18.02 25.45 1.25
N TYR A 109 17.31 24.36 0.94
CA TYR A 109 15.93 24.20 1.41
C TYR A 109 15.86 24.20 2.94
N ALA A 110 16.80 23.52 3.63
CA ALA A 110 16.88 23.49 5.07
C ALA A 110 17.12 24.90 5.64
N LEU A 111 17.95 25.71 4.98
CA LEU A 111 18.22 27.08 5.37
C LEU A 111 16.99 28.00 5.22
N GLU A 112 16.38 28.00 4.03
CA GLU A 112 15.26 28.89 3.70
C GLU A 112 13.96 28.54 4.41
N LYS A 113 13.74 27.25 4.71
CA LYS A 113 12.51 26.73 5.32
C LYS A 113 12.70 26.32 6.78
N SER A 114 13.82 26.66 7.41
CA SER A 114 14.15 26.27 8.79
C SER A 114 13.01 26.51 9.80
N TYR A 115 12.29 27.61 9.66
CA TYR A 115 11.16 27.99 10.51
C TYR A 115 9.94 27.04 10.41
N SER A 116 9.82 26.27 9.34
CA SER A 116 8.69 25.37 9.08
C SER A 116 9.07 23.89 9.17
N LEU A 117 10.35 23.58 9.31
CA LEU A 117 10.82 22.22 9.44
C LEU A 117 10.57 21.70 10.85
N VAL A 118 10.01 20.49 10.92
CA VAL A 118 9.75 19.81 12.18
C VAL A 118 10.68 18.59 12.25
N PRO A 119 11.44 18.42 13.34
CA PRO A 119 12.26 17.23 13.53
C PRO A 119 11.43 15.95 13.42
N TYR A 120 11.99 14.97 12.75
CA TYR A 120 11.37 13.66 12.64
C TYR A 120 11.38 12.97 14.02
N THR A 121 10.19 12.65 14.48
CA THR A 121 10.01 11.80 15.67
C THR A 121 9.74 10.38 15.22
N SER A 122 10.54 9.42 15.71
CA SER A 122 10.28 8.00 15.47
C SER A 122 8.91 7.64 16.03
N MET A 123 8.17 6.86 15.26
CA MET A 123 6.93 6.29 15.78
C MET A 123 7.25 5.21 16.81
N GLU A 124 6.29 4.98 17.71
CA GLU A 124 6.36 3.82 18.60
C GLU A 124 6.58 2.53 17.77
N GLN A 125 7.43 1.63 18.25
CA GLN A 125 7.90 0.43 17.53
C GLN A 125 6.73 -0.39 16.95
N LYS A 126 5.61 -0.47 17.66
CA LYS A 126 4.42 -1.20 17.20
C LYS A 126 3.87 -0.69 15.86
N TYR A 127 3.87 0.62 15.64
CA TYR A 127 3.41 1.19 14.37
C TYR A 127 4.42 0.99 13.25
N GLU A 128 5.71 1.01 13.58
CA GLU A 128 6.77 0.71 12.62
C GLU A 128 6.71 -0.75 12.17
N ASP A 129 6.52 -1.67 13.11
CA ASP A 129 6.34 -3.10 12.83
C ASP A 129 5.09 -3.37 11.98
N LEU A 130 3.97 -2.71 12.29
CA LEU A 130 2.76 -2.81 11.47
C LEU A 130 3.02 -2.31 10.04
N ARG A 131 3.73 -1.20 9.90
CA ARG A 131 4.08 -0.63 8.59
C ARG A 131 5.01 -1.57 7.83
N PHE A 132 5.99 -2.16 8.49
CA PHE A 132 6.88 -3.16 7.90
C PHE A 132 6.09 -4.36 7.39
N LEU A 133 5.21 -4.93 8.22
CA LEU A 133 4.35 -6.06 7.85
C LEU A 133 3.40 -5.70 6.68
N ALA A 134 2.85 -4.50 6.65
CA ALA A 134 2.01 -4.03 5.53
C ALA A 134 2.80 -3.98 4.20
N ARG A 135 4.08 -3.57 4.25
CA ARG A 135 4.97 -3.61 3.08
C ARG A 135 5.21 -5.04 2.61
N GLN A 136 5.49 -5.97 3.55
CA GLN A 136 5.63 -7.40 3.24
C GLN A 136 4.35 -7.98 2.65
N TYR A 137 3.19 -7.66 3.23
CA TYR A 137 1.90 -8.08 2.69
C TYR A 137 1.69 -7.60 1.25
N ASN A 138 1.92 -6.33 0.97
CA ASN A 138 1.75 -5.78 -0.38
C ASN A 138 2.68 -6.47 -1.39
N GLN A 139 3.91 -6.79 -1.00
CA GLN A 139 4.85 -7.54 -1.84
C GLN A 139 4.31 -8.96 -2.15
N ARG A 140 3.79 -9.67 -1.14
CA ARG A 140 3.19 -11.00 -1.33
C ARG A 140 1.94 -10.94 -2.23
N MET A 141 1.13 -9.90 -2.08
CA MET A 141 -0.04 -9.69 -2.94
C MET A 141 0.34 -9.42 -4.41
N LEU A 142 1.46 -8.74 -4.64
CA LEU A 142 2.00 -8.56 -5.99
C LEU A 142 2.44 -9.89 -6.59
N THR A 143 3.21 -10.70 -5.86
CA THR A 143 3.62 -12.05 -6.26
C THR A 143 2.41 -12.94 -6.55
N LEU A 144 1.41 -12.93 -5.66
CA LEU A 144 0.17 -13.67 -5.87
C LEU A 144 -0.55 -13.26 -7.17
N LYS A 145 -0.61 -11.96 -7.44
CA LYS A 145 -1.22 -11.44 -8.69
C LYS A 145 -0.47 -11.97 -9.91
N THR A 146 0.85 -11.93 -9.90
CA THR A 146 1.70 -12.41 -11.01
C THR A 146 1.52 -13.90 -11.21
N ASN A 147 1.56 -14.70 -10.15
CA ASN A 147 1.37 -16.15 -10.22
C ASN A 147 -0.03 -16.52 -10.72
N LYS A 148 -1.06 -15.76 -10.33
CA LYS A 148 -2.42 -15.95 -10.88
C LYS A 148 -2.47 -15.69 -12.38
N VAL A 149 -1.79 -14.67 -12.88
CA VAL A 149 -1.74 -14.37 -14.32
C VAL A 149 -1.09 -15.54 -15.08
N PHE A 150 0.01 -16.07 -14.57
CA PHE A 150 0.66 -17.24 -15.21
C PHE A 150 -0.26 -18.47 -15.23
N LEU A 151 -0.94 -18.76 -14.12
CA LEU A 151 -1.91 -19.86 -14.08
C LEU A 151 -3.07 -19.63 -15.07
N LEU A 152 -3.62 -18.41 -15.12
CA LEU A 152 -4.71 -18.07 -16.03
C LEU A 152 -4.32 -18.25 -17.50
N ASN A 153 -3.11 -17.83 -17.88
CA ASN A 153 -2.59 -18.02 -19.24
C ASN A 153 -2.52 -19.52 -19.61
N LEU A 154 -2.03 -20.37 -18.71
CA LEU A 154 -2.03 -21.83 -18.93
C LEU A 154 -3.44 -22.42 -19.01
N LEU A 155 -4.37 -21.91 -18.21
CA LEU A 155 -5.77 -22.35 -18.27
C LEU A 155 -6.44 -21.93 -19.58
N ASP A 156 -6.10 -20.78 -20.14
CA ASP A 156 -6.61 -20.35 -21.44
C ASP A 156 -6.11 -21.24 -22.58
N GLU A 157 -4.91 -21.85 -22.46
CA GLU A 157 -4.39 -22.82 -23.42
C GLU A 157 -5.00 -24.21 -23.25
N THR A 158 -5.23 -24.67 -22.00
CA THR A 158 -5.65 -26.04 -21.68
C THR A 158 -7.14 -26.21 -21.42
N MET A 159 -7.81 -25.16 -20.97
CA MET A 159 -9.24 -25.09 -20.63
C MET A 159 -9.81 -23.72 -20.98
N PRO A 160 -9.79 -23.29 -22.25
CA PRO A 160 -10.20 -21.94 -22.64
C PRO A 160 -11.63 -21.60 -22.16
N GLY A 161 -11.78 -20.43 -21.54
CA GLY A 161 -13.05 -19.94 -21.02
C GLY A 161 -13.50 -20.55 -19.69
N ILE A 162 -12.71 -21.42 -19.05
CA ILE A 162 -13.06 -22.03 -17.75
C ILE A 162 -13.30 -20.98 -16.66
N THR A 163 -12.54 -19.91 -16.68
CA THR A 163 -12.62 -18.85 -15.67
C THR A 163 -13.92 -18.03 -15.72
N ASN A 164 -14.62 -18.03 -16.85
CA ASN A 164 -15.95 -17.45 -17.01
C ASN A 164 -17.03 -18.28 -16.32
N ILE A 165 -16.82 -19.61 -16.25
CA ILE A 165 -17.73 -20.55 -15.59
C ILE A 165 -17.38 -20.69 -14.12
N LEU A 166 -16.08 -20.87 -13.82
CA LEU A 166 -15.55 -21.11 -12.49
C LEU A 166 -14.41 -20.11 -12.19
N PRO A 167 -14.74 -18.91 -11.68
CA PRO A 167 -13.75 -17.89 -11.36
C PRO A 167 -12.69 -18.39 -10.37
N LEU A 168 -11.42 -18.07 -10.62
CA LEU A 168 -10.31 -18.48 -9.75
C LEU A 168 -10.37 -17.75 -8.40
N THR A 169 -10.74 -18.49 -7.36
CA THR A 169 -10.75 -18.02 -5.96
C THR A 169 -9.69 -18.74 -5.16
N THR A 170 -8.91 -18.00 -4.35
CA THR A 170 -7.76 -18.54 -3.63
C THR A 170 -7.73 -18.20 -2.13
N ARG A 171 -8.82 -17.61 -1.58
CA ARG A 171 -8.87 -17.22 -0.16
C ARG A 171 -8.68 -18.38 0.81
N THR A 172 -9.19 -19.55 0.44
CA THR A 172 -9.05 -20.79 1.20
C THR A 172 -8.67 -21.88 0.18
N PRO A 173 -7.40 -21.99 -0.22
CA PRO A 173 -7.00 -22.87 -1.31
C PRO A 173 -7.47 -24.32 -1.14
N GLU A 174 -7.45 -24.82 0.10
CA GLU A 174 -7.80 -26.20 0.43
C GLU A 174 -9.28 -26.53 0.19
N THR A 175 -10.15 -25.55 0.22
CA THR A 175 -11.62 -25.69 0.04
C THR A 175 -12.14 -24.94 -1.18
N SER A 176 -11.29 -24.19 -1.88
CA SER A 176 -11.70 -23.47 -3.10
C SER A 176 -12.07 -24.43 -4.21
N LEU A 177 -13.30 -24.33 -4.72
CA LEU A 177 -13.78 -25.18 -5.80
C LEU A 177 -12.90 -25.06 -7.05
N SER A 178 -12.46 -23.86 -7.42
CA SER A 178 -11.61 -23.66 -8.59
C SER A 178 -10.23 -24.33 -8.41
N VAL A 179 -9.62 -24.22 -7.21
CA VAL A 179 -8.34 -24.87 -6.91
C VAL A 179 -8.50 -26.41 -6.94
N LEU A 180 -9.51 -26.94 -6.27
CA LEU A 180 -9.82 -28.38 -6.26
C LEU A 180 -10.10 -28.90 -7.68
N PHE A 181 -10.82 -28.11 -8.49
CA PHE A 181 -11.14 -28.45 -9.87
C PHE A 181 -9.88 -28.51 -10.74
N ILE A 182 -9.06 -27.47 -10.74
CA ILE A 182 -7.83 -27.39 -11.53
C ILE A 182 -6.90 -28.53 -11.13
N ASN A 183 -6.72 -28.77 -9.85
CA ASN A 183 -5.87 -29.84 -9.35
C ASN A 183 -6.35 -31.24 -9.81
N ARG A 184 -7.66 -31.49 -9.85
CA ARG A 184 -8.23 -32.81 -10.19
C ARG A 184 -8.30 -33.06 -11.68
N PHE A 185 -8.78 -32.08 -12.46
CA PHE A 185 -9.16 -32.34 -13.87
C PHE A 185 -8.10 -31.86 -14.87
N LYS A 186 -7.24 -30.92 -14.54
CA LYS A 186 -6.06 -30.47 -15.29
C LYS A 186 -6.34 -29.91 -16.69
N SER A 187 -7.12 -30.59 -17.55
CA SER A 187 -7.38 -30.20 -18.94
C SER A 187 -8.77 -30.60 -19.43
N TYR A 188 -9.26 -29.94 -20.47
CA TYR A 188 -10.50 -30.37 -21.16
C TYR A 188 -10.35 -31.75 -21.82
N ASP A 189 -9.16 -32.12 -22.28
CA ASP A 189 -8.92 -33.42 -22.88
C ASP A 189 -9.15 -34.54 -21.86
N ARG A 190 -8.73 -34.34 -20.61
CA ARG A 190 -8.99 -35.31 -19.53
C ARG A 190 -10.48 -35.41 -19.22
N ILE A 191 -11.21 -34.30 -19.23
CA ILE A 191 -12.66 -34.26 -19.01
C ILE A 191 -13.39 -35.01 -20.14
N LYS A 192 -13.00 -34.79 -21.41
CA LYS A 192 -13.55 -35.50 -22.58
C LYS A 192 -13.33 -37.03 -22.48
N LYS A 193 -12.10 -37.45 -22.15
CA LYS A 193 -11.73 -38.86 -21.97
C LYS A 193 -12.50 -39.54 -20.84
N MET A 194 -12.84 -38.80 -19.77
CA MET A 194 -13.65 -39.36 -18.66
C MET A 194 -15.10 -39.66 -19.07
N GLY A 195 -15.65 -38.92 -20.01
CA GLY A 195 -17.06 -38.96 -20.36
C GLY A 195 -17.96 -38.26 -19.34
N LYS A 196 -19.20 -37.90 -19.76
CA LYS A 196 -20.11 -37.04 -19.03
C LYS A 196 -20.44 -37.51 -17.61
N SER A 197 -20.90 -38.78 -17.49
CA SER A 197 -21.35 -39.31 -16.19
C SER A 197 -20.23 -39.33 -15.16
N ARG A 198 -19.09 -39.94 -15.51
CA ARG A 198 -17.94 -40.04 -14.60
C ARG A 198 -17.38 -38.65 -14.19
N PHE A 199 -17.38 -37.71 -15.14
CA PHE A 199 -16.95 -36.36 -14.86
C PHE A 199 -17.89 -35.69 -13.86
N LEU A 200 -19.23 -35.73 -14.06
CA LEU A 200 -20.19 -35.10 -13.17
C LEU A 200 -20.14 -35.69 -11.76
N ASP A 201 -20.01 -37.02 -11.62
CA ASP A 201 -19.86 -37.68 -10.32
C ASP A 201 -18.59 -37.24 -9.59
N ALA A 202 -17.47 -37.13 -10.32
CA ALA A 202 -16.21 -36.71 -9.76
C ALA A 202 -16.24 -35.19 -9.39
N PHE A 203 -16.89 -34.35 -10.20
CA PHE A 203 -17.09 -32.96 -9.96
C PHE A 203 -17.97 -32.70 -8.70
N GLU A 204 -19.07 -33.48 -8.57
CA GLU A 204 -19.94 -33.37 -7.40
C GLU A 204 -19.18 -33.66 -6.09
N LYS A 205 -18.27 -34.66 -6.08
CA LYS A 205 -17.45 -34.98 -4.92
C LYS A 205 -16.56 -33.79 -4.47
N ILE A 206 -15.90 -33.09 -5.40
CA ILE A 206 -15.08 -31.93 -5.06
C ILE A 206 -15.92 -30.72 -4.68
N ALA A 207 -17.09 -30.54 -5.30
CA ALA A 207 -17.99 -29.45 -5.00
C ALA A 207 -18.60 -29.57 -3.59
N ARG A 208 -18.93 -30.78 -3.15
CA ARG A 208 -19.35 -31.06 -1.76
C ARG A 208 -18.22 -30.67 -0.77
N LYS A 209 -16.96 -31.01 -1.07
CA LYS A 209 -15.80 -30.60 -0.25
C LYS A 209 -15.67 -29.09 -0.16
N SER A 210 -15.99 -28.36 -1.22
CA SER A 210 -15.94 -26.88 -1.25
C SER A 210 -17.18 -26.20 -0.64
N ARG A 211 -18.19 -26.97 -0.19
CA ARG A 211 -19.47 -26.45 0.31
C ARG A 211 -20.22 -25.57 -0.72
N ASN A 212 -19.97 -25.77 -2.01
CA ASN A 212 -20.64 -25.01 -3.07
C ASN A 212 -22.01 -25.63 -3.37
N ARG A 213 -23.07 -24.79 -3.42
CA ARG A 213 -24.45 -25.21 -3.64
C ARG A 213 -24.85 -25.31 -5.14
N GLN A 214 -24.10 -24.67 -6.04
CA GLN A 214 -24.43 -24.62 -7.48
C GLN A 214 -23.72 -25.72 -8.31
N THR A 215 -23.54 -26.89 -7.73
CA THR A 215 -22.72 -27.99 -8.24
C THR A 215 -23.12 -28.48 -9.61
N LYS A 216 -24.42 -28.78 -9.79
CA LYS A 216 -24.93 -29.39 -11.05
C LYS A 216 -24.78 -28.43 -12.24
N THR A 217 -25.13 -27.16 -12.04
CA THR A 217 -25.07 -26.13 -13.10
C THR A 217 -23.65 -25.92 -13.60
N TYR A 218 -22.66 -25.79 -12.68
CA TYR A 218 -21.26 -25.64 -13.06
C TYR A 218 -20.73 -26.88 -13.77
N GLY A 219 -21.01 -28.09 -13.28
CA GLY A 219 -20.54 -29.33 -13.88
C GLY A 219 -20.99 -29.49 -15.33
N LEU A 220 -22.26 -29.27 -15.63
CA LEU A 220 -22.80 -29.30 -16.97
C LEU A 220 -22.16 -28.28 -17.90
N ALA A 221 -22.09 -27.00 -17.45
CA ALA A 221 -21.48 -25.93 -18.22
C ALA A 221 -19.99 -26.17 -18.54
N ILE A 222 -19.25 -26.75 -17.59
CA ILE A 222 -17.85 -27.11 -17.80
C ILE A 222 -17.71 -28.26 -18.82
N TYR A 223 -18.55 -29.29 -18.73
CA TYR A 223 -18.52 -30.39 -19.70
C TYR A 223 -18.85 -29.92 -21.12
N GLU A 224 -19.86 -29.06 -21.27
CA GLU A 224 -20.23 -28.46 -22.55
C GLU A 224 -19.11 -27.58 -23.11
N ALA A 225 -18.46 -26.77 -22.24
CA ALA A 225 -17.30 -25.97 -22.61
C ALA A 225 -16.15 -26.84 -23.06
N ALA A 226 -15.91 -27.99 -22.41
CA ALA A 226 -14.89 -28.94 -22.79
C ALA A 226 -15.14 -29.50 -24.17
N LEU A 227 -16.39 -29.81 -24.55
CA LEU A 227 -16.73 -30.32 -25.88
C LEU A 227 -16.62 -29.23 -26.98
N ARG A 228 -17.03 -28.01 -26.67
CA ARG A 228 -17.14 -26.90 -27.63
C ARG A 228 -15.81 -26.22 -27.92
N ASN A 229 -15.02 -26.00 -26.88
CA ASN A 229 -13.85 -25.10 -26.97
C ASN A 229 -12.62 -25.90 -27.49
N ILE A 230 -11.82 -25.23 -28.33
CA ILE A 230 -10.60 -25.76 -28.88
C ILE A 230 -9.45 -25.41 -27.95
N THR A 231 -8.73 -26.40 -27.45
CA THR A 231 -7.51 -26.26 -26.69
C THR A 231 -6.33 -26.00 -27.63
N THR A 232 -5.49 -25.05 -27.33
CA THR A 232 -4.29 -24.73 -28.11
C THR A 232 -3.08 -25.57 -27.66
N ARG A 233 -3.14 -26.09 -26.43
CA ARG A 233 -2.11 -26.97 -25.85
C ARG A 233 -2.75 -28.24 -25.33
N GLY A 234 -2.28 -29.37 -25.86
CA GLY A 234 -2.70 -30.70 -25.42
C GLY A 234 -2.08 -31.10 -24.07
N GLU A 235 -2.65 -32.15 -23.48
CA GLU A 235 -2.14 -32.74 -22.24
C GLU A 235 -0.84 -33.49 -22.52
N ASN A 236 0.27 -33.04 -21.96
CA ASN A 236 1.56 -33.69 -21.91
C ASN A 236 2.23 -33.47 -20.56
N GLU A 237 3.30 -34.19 -20.28
CA GLU A 237 4.04 -34.10 -19.01
C GLU A 237 4.45 -32.68 -18.64
N TYR A 238 5.00 -31.90 -19.57
CA TYR A 238 5.49 -30.55 -19.34
C TYR A 238 4.35 -29.55 -19.05
N THR A 239 3.23 -29.68 -19.75
CA THR A 239 2.06 -28.84 -19.54
C THR A 239 1.46 -29.10 -18.15
N LEU A 240 1.36 -30.36 -17.75
CA LEU A 240 0.85 -30.73 -16.43
C LEU A 240 1.78 -30.26 -15.31
N ALA A 241 3.08 -30.45 -15.44
CA ALA A 241 4.07 -30.02 -14.47
C ALA A 241 4.04 -28.50 -14.30
N ALA A 242 4.00 -27.74 -15.40
CA ALA A 242 3.91 -26.28 -15.34
C ALA A 242 2.61 -25.81 -14.66
N GLN A 243 1.48 -26.45 -14.95
CA GLN A 243 0.19 -26.11 -14.34
C GLN A 243 0.17 -26.41 -12.84
N ASP A 244 0.72 -27.55 -12.42
CA ASP A 244 0.82 -27.93 -11.01
C ASP A 244 1.70 -26.94 -10.25
N GLN A 245 2.86 -26.60 -10.80
CA GLN A 245 3.76 -25.62 -10.22
C GLN A 245 3.11 -24.22 -10.09
N CYS A 246 2.42 -23.76 -11.14
CA CYS A 246 1.72 -22.47 -11.09
C CYS A 246 0.62 -22.46 -10.02
N LEU A 247 -0.16 -23.55 -9.92
CA LEU A 247 -1.21 -23.68 -8.91
C LEU A 247 -0.63 -23.70 -7.50
N GLU A 248 0.45 -24.42 -7.26
CA GLU A 248 1.18 -24.46 -6.00
C GLU A 248 1.67 -23.08 -5.59
N LEU A 249 2.38 -22.35 -6.48
CA LEU A 249 2.87 -21.01 -6.24
C LEU A 249 1.74 -20.00 -5.93
N VAL A 250 0.58 -20.15 -6.57
CA VAL A 250 -0.61 -19.35 -6.26
C VAL A 250 -1.10 -19.64 -4.84
N CYS A 251 -1.21 -20.91 -4.46
CA CYS A 251 -1.67 -21.33 -3.14
C CYS A 251 -0.70 -20.89 -2.03
N GLU A 252 0.60 -21.08 -2.23
CA GLU A 252 1.64 -20.67 -1.28
C GLU A 252 1.69 -19.14 -1.09
N SER A 253 1.60 -18.37 -2.19
CA SER A 253 1.56 -16.91 -2.14
C SER A 253 0.35 -16.41 -1.36
N GLN A 254 -0.81 -17.07 -1.50
CA GLN A 254 -2.01 -16.74 -0.74
C GLN A 254 -1.80 -17.03 0.75
N LYS A 255 -1.31 -18.22 1.11
CA LYS A 255 -1.02 -18.60 2.50
C LYS A 255 -0.03 -17.64 3.16
N ALA A 256 1.03 -17.26 2.44
CA ALA A 256 2.01 -16.31 2.94
C ALA A 256 1.38 -14.93 3.22
N ALA A 257 0.51 -14.43 2.33
CA ALA A 257 -0.19 -13.18 2.53
C ALA A 257 -1.14 -13.25 3.75
N ASP A 258 -1.90 -14.35 3.89
CA ASP A 258 -2.85 -14.54 4.99
C ASP A 258 -2.12 -14.67 6.35
N SER A 259 -0.96 -15.31 6.39
CA SER A 259 -0.11 -15.39 7.59
C SER A 259 0.36 -14.00 8.05
N ILE A 260 0.74 -13.12 7.11
CA ILE A 260 1.13 -11.74 7.44
C ILE A 260 -0.06 -10.96 8.00
N ILE A 261 -1.24 -11.07 7.39
CA ILE A 261 -2.45 -10.40 7.90
C ILE A 261 -2.79 -10.85 9.30
N LEU A 262 -2.63 -12.14 9.61
CA LEU A 262 -2.86 -12.64 10.97
C LEU A 262 -1.91 -12.00 11.97
N LYS A 263 -0.61 -11.93 11.66
CA LYS A 263 0.40 -11.26 12.51
C LYS A 263 0.06 -9.77 12.70
N MET A 264 -0.30 -9.10 11.62
CA MET A 264 -0.71 -7.69 11.68
C MET A 264 -1.94 -7.49 12.56
N LYS A 265 -2.93 -8.39 12.48
CA LYS A 265 -4.13 -8.33 13.33
C LYS A 265 -3.75 -8.46 14.80
N THR A 266 -2.96 -9.48 15.17
CA THR A 266 -2.51 -9.69 16.55
C THR A 266 -1.77 -8.46 17.10
N LEU A 267 -0.88 -7.86 16.29
CA LEU A 267 -0.17 -6.66 16.70
C LEU A 267 -1.11 -5.44 16.82
N ALA A 268 -2.02 -5.27 15.87
CA ALA A 268 -2.99 -4.18 15.88
C ALA A 268 -3.94 -4.24 17.09
N GLU A 269 -4.31 -5.43 17.56
CA GLU A 269 -5.16 -5.64 18.74
C GLU A 269 -4.53 -5.10 20.03
N THR A 270 -3.22 -4.85 20.05
CA THR A 270 -2.53 -4.19 21.18
C THR A 270 -2.63 -2.66 21.17
N LEU A 271 -3.24 -2.08 20.15
CA LEU A 271 -3.37 -0.64 19.96
C LEU A 271 -4.83 -0.20 20.17
N PRO A 272 -5.08 0.77 21.05
CA PRO A 272 -6.45 1.12 21.47
C PRO A 272 -7.33 1.64 20.33
N GLU A 273 -6.77 2.39 19.41
CA GLU A 273 -7.51 2.93 18.26
C GLU A 273 -7.90 1.85 17.24
N TYR A 274 -7.33 0.66 17.32
CA TYR A 274 -7.74 -0.46 16.46
C TYR A 274 -9.17 -0.92 16.74
N ALA A 275 -9.58 -0.96 18.01
CA ALA A 275 -10.95 -1.29 18.39
C ALA A 275 -11.95 -0.31 17.77
N VAL A 276 -11.62 0.98 17.78
CA VAL A 276 -12.42 2.04 17.12
C VAL A 276 -12.54 1.77 15.62
N LEU A 277 -11.42 1.49 14.95
CA LEU A 277 -11.41 1.21 13.52
C LEU A 277 -12.23 -0.04 13.18
N ARG A 278 -12.15 -1.09 14.00
CA ARG A 278 -12.91 -2.33 13.84
C ARG A 278 -14.41 -2.18 14.07
N SER A 279 -14.83 -1.21 14.88
CA SER A 279 -16.24 -0.90 15.10
C SER A 279 -16.90 -0.20 13.90
N MET A 280 -16.11 0.33 12.97
CA MET A 280 -16.63 1.03 11.80
C MET A 280 -17.07 0.04 10.71
N ALA A 281 -18.25 0.23 10.16
CA ALA A 281 -18.79 -0.63 9.12
C ALA A 281 -17.87 -0.69 7.89
N GLY A 282 -17.79 -1.87 7.27
CA GLY A 282 -16.90 -2.13 6.12
C GLY A 282 -15.44 -2.41 6.45
N VAL A 283 -15.03 -2.25 7.73
CA VAL A 283 -13.66 -2.54 8.17
C VAL A 283 -13.56 -3.97 8.68
N GLY A 284 -13.03 -4.85 7.84
CA GLY A 284 -12.79 -6.27 8.18
C GLY A 284 -11.40 -6.54 8.76
N ASN A 285 -11.13 -7.81 9.09
CA ASN A 285 -9.85 -8.27 9.66
C ASN A 285 -8.64 -7.97 8.78
N ARG A 286 -8.83 -7.80 7.47
CA ARG A 286 -7.77 -7.44 6.53
C ARG A 286 -7.55 -5.93 6.44
N LEU A 287 -8.63 -5.16 6.26
CA LEU A 287 -8.52 -3.72 6.05
C LEU A 287 -8.15 -2.96 7.31
N GLY A 288 -8.63 -3.40 8.49
CA GLY A 288 -8.33 -2.75 9.75
C GLY A 288 -6.83 -2.60 10.02
N PRO A 289 -6.06 -3.70 10.10
CA PRO A 289 -4.62 -3.61 10.33
C PRO A 289 -3.87 -2.85 9.24
N LEU A 290 -4.28 -2.98 7.97
CA LEU A 290 -3.65 -2.28 6.83
C LEU A 290 -3.87 -0.76 6.90
N ILE A 291 -5.08 -0.31 7.24
CA ILE A 291 -5.38 1.10 7.42
C ILE A 291 -4.58 1.67 8.60
N LEU A 292 -4.57 0.96 9.72
CA LEU A 292 -3.82 1.37 10.91
C LEU A 292 -2.32 1.48 10.63
N ALA A 293 -1.74 0.51 9.91
CA ALA A 293 -0.34 0.53 9.51
C ALA A 293 0.03 1.76 8.66
N GLU A 294 -0.85 2.19 7.76
CA GLU A 294 -0.60 3.35 6.90
C GLU A 294 -0.82 4.69 7.64
N ILE A 295 -1.76 4.74 8.58
CA ILE A 295 -1.98 5.91 9.42
C ILE A 295 -0.83 6.04 10.43
N GLY A 296 -0.41 4.95 11.07
CA GLY A 296 0.49 4.98 12.20
C GLY A 296 -0.16 5.66 13.41
N ASP A 297 0.62 6.32 14.25
CA ASP A 297 0.10 7.07 15.39
C ASP A 297 -0.80 8.21 14.93
N ILE A 298 -2.07 8.15 15.31
CA ILE A 298 -3.07 9.14 14.91
C ILE A 298 -2.80 10.52 15.53
N ARG A 299 -2.09 10.59 16.66
CA ARG A 299 -1.75 11.84 17.39
C ARG A 299 -0.83 12.76 16.58
N ARG A 300 -0.11 12.23 15.60
CA ARG A 300 0.73 13.01 14.69
C ARG A 300 -0.06 13.94 13.76
N PHE A 301 -1.38 13.78 13.67
CA PHE A 301 -2.24 14.63 12.86
C PHE A 301 -2.96 15.63 13.78
N HIS A 302 -2.88 16.91 13.46
CA HIS A 302 -3.57 17.96 14.21
C HIS A 302 -5.08 18.03 13.93
N SER A 303 -5.58 17.34 12.89
CA SER A 303 -7.00 17.32 12.54
C SER A 303 -7.37 16.19 11.58
N GLY A 304 -8.65 15.84 11.52
CA GLY A 304 -9.17 14.91 10.51
C GLY A 304 -9.01 15.44 9.07
N LYS A 305 -8.87 16.75 8.87
CA LYS A 305 -8.53 17.33 7.55
C LYS A 305 -7.08 17.00 7.17
N ALA A 306 -6.16 17.08 8.13
CA ALA A 306 -4.75 16.71 7.92
C ALA A 306 -4.60 15.22 7.57
N LEU A 307 -5.34 14.33 8.26
CA LEU A 307 -5.38 12.91 7.91
C LEU A 307 -5.93 12.66 6.50
N ASN A 308 -6.98 13.39 6.10
CA ASN A 308 -7.54 13.29 4.75
C ASN A 308 -6.55 13.79 3.68
N ALA A 309 -5.85 14.88 3.93
CA ALA A 309 -4.78 15.39 3.06
C ALA A 309 -3.59 14.41 2.98
N TYR A 310 -3.22 13.78 4.11
CA TYR A 310 -2.21 12.72 4.15
C TYR A 310 -2.59 11.52 3.25
N ALA A 311 -3.86 11.16 3.15
CA ALA A 311 -4.34 10.18 2.19
C ALA A 311 -4.34 10.69 0.74
N GLY A 312 -4.08 11.97 0.50
CA GLY A 312 -4.17 12.61 -0.81
C GLY A 312 -5.59 12.67 -1.36
N ASN A 313 -6.57 12.75 -0.46
CA ASN A 313 -8.00 12.82 -0.78
C ASN A 313 -8.57 14.24 -0.59
N ASP A 314 -7.72 15.22 -0.43
CA ASP A 314 -8.04 16.63 -0.42
C ASP A 314 -8.27 17.12 -1.85
N ALA A 315 -9.21 18.04 -2.02
CA ALA A 315 -9.46 18.75 -3.27
C ALA A 315 -9.21 20.24 -2.99
N PRO A 316 -7.96 20.73 -3.17
CA PRO A 316 -7.62 22.11 -2.84
C PRO A 316 -8.47 23.08 -3.66
N PRO A 317 -8.87 24.22 -3.09
CA PRO A 317 -9.55 25.27 -3.84
C PRO A 317 -8.65 25.78 -4.96
N TYR A 318 -9.22 26.04 -6.11
CA TYR A 318 -8.55 26.71 -7.21
C TYR A 318 -9.39 27.94 -7.56
N GLN A 319 -8.91 29.08 -7.13
CA GLN A 319 -9.58 30.38 -7.29
C GLN A 319 -8.57 31.37 -7.90
N SER A 320 -9.00 32.16 -8.86
CA SER A 320 -8.21 33.22 -9.46
C SER A 320 -9.16 34.38 -9.80
N GLY A 321 -9.02 35.48 -9.07
CA GLY A 321 -9.96 36.60 -9.18
C GLY A 321 -11.40 36.18 -8.89
N THR A 322 -12.31 36.41 -9.81
CA THR A 322 -13.72 36.01 -9.73
C THR A 322 -13.97 34.55 -10.14
N PHE A 323 -12.97 33.85 -10.67
CA PHE A 323 -13.09 32.46 -11.10
C PHE A 323 -12.94 31.50 -9.92
N GLU A 324 -13.93 30.62 -9.72
CA GLU A 324 -13.86 29.47 -8.81
C GLU A 324 -14.12 28.18 -9.59
N SER A 325 -13.18 27.25 -9.51
CA SER A 325 -13.32 25.93 -10.14
C SER A 325 -14.32 25.06 -9.38
N HIS A 326 -15.42 24.69 -10.04
CA HIS A 326 -16.42 23.75 -9.49
C HIS A 326 -16.02 22.28 -9.67
N ASN A 327 -15.21 21.94 -10.69
CA ASN A 327 -14.72 20.59 -10.94
C ASN A 327 -13.31 20.40 -10.39
N ARG A 328 -13.24 20.05 -9.10
CA ARG A 328 -11.98 19.84 -8.40
C ARG A 328 -11.65 18.35 -8.30
N HIS A 329 -10.45 17.98 -8.72
CA HIS A 329 -9.92 16.64 -8.53
C HIS A 329 -9.19 16.53 -7.19
N ILE A 330 -9.19 15.31 -6.59
CA ILE A 330 -8.37 15.03 -5.41
C ILE A 330 -6.88 15.20 -5.76
N SER A 331 -6.08 15.66 -4.82
CA SER A 331 -4.67 15.98 -5.02
C SER A 331 -3.82 14.76 -5.41
N LYS A 332 -4.20 13.58 -4.95
CA LYS A 332 -3.44 12.32 -5.04
C LYS A 332 -2.00 12.43 -4.50
N ARG A 333 -1.64 13.56 -3.89
CA ARG A 333 -0.32 13.89 -3.32
C ARG A 333 -0.29 13.44 -1.86
N GLY A 334 -0.30 12.12 -1.63
CA GLY A 334 -0.32 11.56 -0.28
C GLY A 334 -0.21 10.05 -0.31
N ASN A 335 -0.55 9.41 0.80
CA ASN A 335 -0.45 7.96 0.94
C ASN A 335 -1.46 7.23 0.06
N ALA A 336 -0.97 6.69 -1.05
CA ALA A 336 -1.79 5.98 -2.03
C ALA A 336 -2.35 4.65 -1.49
N ALA A 337 -1.62 3.97 -0.59
CA ALA A 337 -2.06 2.72 0.03
C ALA A 337 -3.22 2.98 0.99
N LEU A 338 -3.12 3.99 1.85
CA LEU A 338 -4.22 4.40 2.74
C LEU A 338 -5.47 4.73 1.92
N ARG A 339 -5.32 5.55 0.88
CA ARG A 339 -6.43 5.93 -0.01
C ARG A 339 -7.08 4.71 -0.65
N LYS A 340 -6.29 3.74 -1.13
CA LYS A 340 -6.77 2.48 -1.69
C LYS A 340 -7.57 1.67 -0.67
N TYR A 341 -7.03 1.46 0.53
CA TYR A 341 -7.72 0.67 1.55
C TYR A 341 -9.01 1.32 2.02
N CYS A 342 -9.04 2.65 2.20
CA CYS A 342 -10.28 3.36 2.49
C CYS A 342 -11.30 3.29 1.35
N PHE A 343 -10.85 3.28 0.08
CA PHE A 343 -11.73 3.05 -1.05
C PHE A 343 -12.34 1.64 -1.04
N GLU A 344 -11.55 0.62 -0.65
CA GLU A 344 -12.05 -0.76 -0.47
C GLU A 344 -13.07 -0.85 0.67
N VAL A 345 -12.95 -0.04 1.74
CA VAL A 345 -14.01 0.09 2.76
C VAL A 345 -15.31 0.60 2.14
N MET A 346 -15.24 1.61 1.26
CA MET A 346 -16.46 2.10 0.56
C MET A 346 -17.08 1.03 -0.32
N GLN A 347 -16.28 0.16 -0.95
CA GLN A 347 -16.81 -0.99 -1.69
C GLN A 347 -17.51 -1.98 -0.76
N ALA A 348 -16.94 -2.27 0.40
CA ALA A 348 -17.55 -3.15 1.39
C ALA A 348 -18.90 -2.57 1.89
N LEU A 349 -18.99 -1.27 2.17
CA LEU A 349 -20.23 -0.60 2.55
C LEU A 349 -21.32 -0.74 1.48
N LYS A 350 -20.96 -0.61 0.20
CA LYS A 350 -21.92 -0.79 -0.92
C LYS A 350 -22.42 -2.23 -1.04
N LEU A 351 -21.62 -3.20 -0.63
CA LEU A 351 -22.01 -4.62 -0.63
C LEU A 351 -22.88 -4.97 0.58
N THR A 352 -22.49 -4.50 1.78
CA THR A 352 -23.16 -4.84 3.05
C THR A 352 -24.39 -3.98 3.35
N ARG A 353 -24.46 -2.78 2.78
CA ARG A 353 -25.57 -1.82 2.89
C ARG A 353 -26.04 -1.58 4.33
N PRO A 354 -25.17 -1.16 5.25
CA PRO A 354 -25.53 -0.96 6.66
C PRO A 354 -26.48 0.24 6.82
N GLN A 355 -27.74 0.00 7.21
CA GLN A 355 -28.83 0.98 7.16
C GLN A 355 -28.59 2.25 8.00
N ASN A 356 -27.89 2.13 9.13
CA ASN A 356 -27.68 3.23 10.08
C ASN A 356 -26.22 3.74 10.10
N ASP A 357 -25.39 3.36 9.12
CA ASP A 357 -23.99 3.83 9.08
C ASP A 357 -23.88 5.24 8.48
N PRO A 358 -23.29 6.22 9.20
CA PRO A 358 -23.25 7.60 8.75
C PRO A 358 -22.37 7.81 7.51
N VAL A 359 -21.39 6.92 7.25
CA VAL A 359 -20.54 6.97 6.05
C VAL A 359 -21.31 6.43 4.86
N TYR A 360 -22.02 5.32 5.04
CA TYR A 360 -22.83 4.72 3.99
C TYR A 360 -23.97 5.66 3.56
N LEU A 361 -24.71 6.23 4.52
CA LEU A 361 -25.77 7.19 4.23
C LEU A 361 -25.25 8.44 3.50
N PHE A 362 -24.07 8.93 3.91
CA PHE A 362 -23.43 10.06 3.22
C PHE A 362 -23.02 9.70 1.78
N LEU A 363 -22.52 8.48 1.55
CA LEU A 363 -22.16 7.99 0.23
C LEU A 363 -23.40 7.92 -0.67
N LEU A 364 -24.52 7.37 -0.17
CA LEU A 364 -25.80 7.33 -0.90
C LEU A 364 -26.31 8.73 -1.24
N LYS A 365 -26.26 9.65 -0.28
CA LYS A 365 -26.62 11.06 -0.53
C LYS A 365 -25.80 11.65 -1.69
N LYS A 366 -24.49 11.40 -1.75
CA LYS A 366 -23.64 11.90 -2.84
C LYS A 366 -23.97 11.28 -4.20
N GLU A 367 -24.38 10.02 -4.24
CA GLU A 367 -24.88 9.38 -5.46
C GLU A 367 -26.23 9.98 -5.89
N GLN A 368 -27.14 10.26 -4.96
CA GLN A 368 -28.42 10.93 -5.23
C GLN A 368 -28.25 12.37 -5.72
N GLU A 369 -27.20 13.06 -5.27
CA GLU A 369 -26.79 14.39 -5.80
C GLU A 369 -26.23 14.30 -7.24
N GLY A 370 -26.26 13.14 -7.89
CA GLY A 370 -25.74 12.93 -9.26
C GLY A 370 -24.22 12.86 -9.38
N LYS A 371 -23.48 12.68 -8.27
CA LYS A 371 -22.02 12.54 -8.34
C LYS A 371 -21.62 11.20 -8.95
N PRO A 372 -20.65 11.17 -9.86
CA PRO A 372 -20.11 9.91 -10.41
C PRO A 372 -19.69 8.95 -9.30
N TYR A 373 -19.88 7.66 -9.51
CA TYR A 373 -19.66 6.58 -8.54
C TYR A 373 -18.31 6.67 -7.77
N ASN A 374 -17.21 6.91 -8.47
CA ASN A 374 -15.90 7.04 -7.82
C ASN A 374 -15.77 8.35 -7.02
N VAL A 375 -16.41 9.43 -7.46
CA VAL A 375 -16.41 10.71 -6.75
C VAL A 375 -17.21 10.58 -5.44
N ALA A 376 -18.38 9.95 -5.48
CA ALA A 376 -19.18 9.68 -4.29
C ALA A 376 -18.42 8.83 -3.27
N LYS A 377 -17.69 7.78 -3.71
CA LYS A 377 -16.82 6.98 -2.83
C LYS A 377 -15.70 7.79 -2.22
N MET A 378 -15.03 8.66 -2.98
CA MET A 378 -13.95 9.48 -2.42
C MET A 378 -14.46 10.53 -1.42
N ALA A 379 -15.69 11.03 -1.61
CA ALA A 379 -16.38 11.84 -0.60
C ALA A 379 -16.68 11.00 0.68
N GLY A 380 -17.10 9.73 0.50
CA GLY A 380 -17.26 8.78 1.60
C GLY A 380 -15.96 8.52 2.36
N VAL A 381 -14.83 8.37 1.67
CA VAL A 381 -13.48 8.23 2.29
C VAL A 381 -13.15 9.44 3.15
N ASN A 382 -13.44 10.67 2.70
CA ASN A 382 -13.24 11.87 3.51
C ASN A 382 -14.06 11.79 4.82
N LYS A 383 -15.35 11.45 4.71
CA LYS A 383 -16.24 11.30 5.87
C LYS A 383 -15.74 10.21 6.82
N PHE A 384 -15.31 9.06 6.29
CA PHE A 384 -14.76 7.94 7.06
C PHE A 384 -13.52 8.34 7.86
N LEU A 385 -12.52 8.94 7.22
CA LEU A 385 -11.27 9.35 7.87
C LEU A 385 -11.52 10.40 8.96
N ARG A 386 -12.44 11.33 8.76
CA ARG A 386 -12.79 12.34 9.77
C ARG A 386 -13.51 11.75 10.98
N ILE A 387 -14.42 10.80 10.76
CA ILE A 387 -15.10 10.10 11.87
C ILE A 387 -14.10 9.24 12.63
N TYR A 388 -13.25 8.48 11.92
CA TYR A 388 -12.20 7.69 12.55
C TYR A 388 -11.29 8.54 13.40
N TYR A 389 -10.77 9.65 12.85
CA TYR A 389 -9.91 10.58 13.59
C TYR A 389 -10.55 11.05 14.90
N ALA A 390 -11.78 11.53 14.84
CA ALA A 390 -12.48 12.04 16.02
C ALA A 390 -12.64 10.95 17.11
N ARG A 391 -13.12 9.78 16.74
CA ARG A 391 -13.33 8.65 17.66
C ARG A 391 -12.01 8.12 18.24
N ALA A 392 -10.97 7.97 17.40
CA ALA A 392 -9.66 7.49 17.86
C ALA A 392 -9.01 8.47 18.85
N MET A 393 -9.06 9.78 18.55
CA MET A 393 -8.55 10.80 19.48
C MET A 393 -9.32 10.87 20.79
N GLU A 394 -10.62 10.63 20.78
CA GLU A 394 -11.43 10.54 21.99
C GLU A 394 -11.02 9.33 22.85
N THR A 395 -10.87 8.16 22.24
CA THR A 395 -10.42 6.94 22.93
C THR A 395 -9.03 7.12 23.57
N LEU A 396 -8.08 7.75 22.86
CA LEU A 396 -6.73 7.98 23.35
C LEU A 396 -6.64 9.04 24.46
N LYS A 397 -7.63 9.94 24.58
CA LYS A 397 -7.71 10.91 25.70
C LYS A 397 -8.26 10.30 26.99
N GLN A 398 -8.97 9.18 26.89
CA GLN A 398 -9.58 8.49 28.03
C GLN A 398 -8.62 7.47 28.68
N GLN A 399 -7.47 7.24 28.08
CA GLN A 399 -6.36 6.42 28.61
C GLN A 399 -5.28 7.29 29.25
#